data_5d4a8b3f961aae39929e96f929746115
#
_entry.id   5d4a8b3f961aae39929e96f929746115
#
_cell.length_a   1.000
_cell.length_b   1.000
_cell.length_c   1.000
_cell.angle_alpha   90.00
_cell.angle_beta   90.00
_cell.angle_gamma   90.00
#
_symmetry.space_group_name_H-M   'P 1'
#
loop_
_entity.id
_entity.type
_entity.pdbx_description
1 polymer ?
#
loop_
_entity_poly.entity_id
_entity_poly.type
_entity_poly.pdbx_seq_one_letter_code
_entity_poly.pdbx_strand_id
1 'polypeptide(L)'
;MCNFSKMIPLILRLRKVNHREVAKAQDMIVQTLYEVFDDAVFHGGTCIWRCYKGNRFSEDIDVYLRRDLVKINKFFEILEKKGLRIERKKIGENSVYSNLFFNRTAVRFEAIFKRTYGSLREYETAEGNFITVYALIPEELIVEKVATYLK
;
A
#
# COMPACT_ATOMS: atom_id res chain seq x y z
N MET A 1 20.85 13.75 16.50
CA MET A 1 21.82 12.92 15.75
C MET A 1 21.17 12.34 14.51
N CYS A 2 21.72 12.64 13.37
CA CYS A 2 21.15 12.14 12.11
C CYS A 2 21.41 10.65 11.97
N ASN A 3 20.35 9.85 11.91
CA ASN A 3 20.52 8.43 11.64
C ASN A 3 20.88 8.26 10.15
N PHE A 4 22.09 7.82 9.87
CA PHE A 4 22.63 7.69 8.52
C PHE A 4 21.75 6.79 7.65
N SER A 5 21.15 5.73 8.22
CA SER A 5 20.25 4.83 7.48
C SER A 5 18.98 5.51 6.96
N LYS A 6 18.53 6.62 7.61
CA LYS A 6 17.37 7.39 7.15
C LYS A 6 17.67 8.27 5.94
N MET A 7 18.95 8.51 5.64
CA MET A 7 19.38 9.35 4.51
C MET A 7 19.49 8.55 3.21
N ILE A 8 19.48 7.22 3.30
CA ILE A 8 19.59 6.35 2.12
C ILE A 8 18.17 6.03 1.62
N PRO A 9 17.82 6.44 0.40
CA PRO A 9 16.52 6.09 -0.17
C PRO A 9 16.27 4.58 -0.17
N LEU A 10 15.03 4.21 0.07
CA LEU A 10 14.63 2.80 0.12
C LEU A 10 15.06 2.02 -1.11
N ILE A 11 14.94 2.62 -2.30
CA ILE A 11 15.29 1.97 -3.56
C ILE A 11 16.76 1.52 -3.60
N LEU A 12 17.65 2.26 -2.95
CA LEU A 12 19.08 1.93 -2.89
C LEU A 12 19.37 0.84 -1.86
N ARG A 13 18.43 0.59 -0.93
CA ARG A 13 18.55 -0.49 0.06
C ARG A 13 18.03 -1.82 -0.48
N LEU A 14 17.30 -1.80 -1.59
CA LEU A 14 16.77 -3.01 -2.22
C LEU A 14 17.78 -3.55 -3.22
N ARG A 15 18.20 -4.81 -3.04
CA ARG A 15 19.21 -5.43 -3.90
C ARG A 15 18.66 -5.95 -5.22
N LYS A 16 17.43 -6.48 -5.21
CA LYS A 16 16.81 -7.06 -6.41
C LYS A 16 16.13 -5.99 -7.25
N VAL A 17 16.35 -6.03 -8.57
CA VAL A 17 15.74 -5.07 -9.50
C VAL A 17 14.23 -5.14 -9.47
N ASN A 18 13.65 -6.35 -9.44
CA ASN A 18 12.21 -6.51 -9.39
C ASN A 18 11.60 -5.95 -8.11
N HIS A 19 12.31 -6.02 -6.98
CA HIS A 19 11.85 -5.40 -5.73
C HIS A 19 11.80 -3.88 -5.84
N ARG A 20 12.76 -3.28 -6.54
CA ARG A 20 12.78 -1.84 -6.79
C ARG A 20 11.60 -1.42 -7.66
N GLU A 21 11.30 -2.22 -8.68
CA GLU A 21 10.17 -1.94 -9.57
C GLU A 21 8.82 -2.10 -8.84
N VAL A 22 8.68 -3.12 -7.99
CA VAL A 22 7.50 -3.29 -7.13
C VAL A 22 7.33 -2.08 -6.23
N ALA A 23 8.41 -1.63 -5.57
CA ALA A 23 8.36 -0.49 -4.66
C ALA A 23 7.87 0.78 -5.38
N LYS A 24 8.36 1.03 -6.59
CA LYS A 24 7.92 2.19 -7.39
C LYS A 24 6.44 2.09 -7.77
N ALA A 25 5.99 0.90 -8.18
CA ALA A 25 4.59 0.67 -8.52
C ALA A 25 3.69 0.87 -7.30
N GLN A 26 4.11 0.37 -6.14
CA GLN A 26 3.39 0.58 -4.89
C GLN A 26 3.26 2.06 -4.54
N ASP A 27 4.31 2.84 -4.75
CA ASP A 27 4.27 4.29 -4.49
C ASP A 27 3.21 4.98 -5.35
N MET A 28 3.12 4.62 -6.62
CA MET A 28 2.10 5.18 -7.53
C MET A 28 0.69 4.83 -7.04
N ILE A 29 0.50 3.59 -6.60
CA ILE A 29 -0.79 3.12 -6.10
C ILE A 29 -1.18 3.85 -4.81
N VAL A 30 -0.26 3.93 -3.85
CA VAL A 30 -0.52 4.59 -2.56
C VAL A 30 -0.77 6.07 -2.75
N GLN A 31 0.01 6.73 -3.58
CA GLN A 31 -0.20 8.15 -3.87
C GLN A 31 -1.57 8.39 -4.48
N THR A 32 -1.96 7.60 -5.46
CA THR A 32 -3.28 7.71 -6.10
C THR A 32 -4.42 7.41 -5.12
N LEU A 33 -4.21 6.41 -4.25
CA LEU A 33 -5.19 6.04 -3.22
C LEU A 33 -5.54 7.25 -2.35
N TYR A 34 -4.53 7.97 -1.88
CA TYR A 34 -4.75 9.12 -1.00
C TYR A 34 -5.13 10.41 -1.74
N GLU A 35 -5.01 10.44 -3.06
CA GLU A 35 -5.62 11.49 -3.87
C GLU A 35 -7.14 11.35 -3.94
N VAL A 36 -7.63 10.10 -3.89
CA VAL A 36 -9.06 9.80 -4.04
C VAL A 36 -9.73 9.55 -2.69
N PHE A 37 -9.06 8.84 -1.78
CA PHE A 37 -9.58 8.46 -0.47
C PHE A 37 -8.75 9.12 0.61
N ASP A 38 -9.35 10.02 1.35
CA ASP A 38 -8.71 10.68 2.50
C ASP A 38 -8.82 9.87 3.78
N ASP A 39 -9.66 8.84 3.80
CA ASP A 39 -9.96 8.01 4.97
C ASP A 39 -9.43 6.57 4.88
N ALA A 40 -8.65 6.24 3.85
CA ALA A 40 -8.07 4.92 3.70
C ALA A 40 -7.12 4.60 4.85
N VAL A 41 -7.24 3.40 5.44
CA VAL A 41 -6.37 2.95 6.52
C VAL A 41 -5.50 1.80 6.02
N PHE A 42 -4.21 2.03 6.06
CA PHE A 42 -3.20 1.08 5.59
C PHE A 42 -2.98 -0.03 6.62
N HIS A 43 -2.89 -1.28 6.15
CA HIS A 43 -2.56 -2.41 7.00
C HIS A 43 -1.73 -3.44 6.23
N GLY A 44 -1.44 -4.59 6.85
CA GLY A 44 -0.70 -5.66 6.20
C GLY A 44 0.81 -5.47 6.19
N GLY A 45 1.51 -6.34 5.48
CA GLY A 45 2.98 -6.39 5.45
C GLY A 45 3.63 -5.14 4.88
N THR A 46 3.05 -4.56 3.83
CA THR A 46 3.60 -3.35 3.22
C THR A 46 3.46 -2.15 4.16
N CYS A 47 2.39 -2.09 4.95
CA CYS A 47 2.24 -1.07 5.99
C CYS A 47 3.37 -1.18 7.01
N ILE A 48 3.67 -2.39 7.49
CA ILE A 48 4.77 -2.63 8.43
C ILE A 48 6.10 -2.19 7.81
N TRP A 49 6.33 -2.55 6.57
CA TRP A 49 7.56 -2.24 5.86
C TRP A 49 7.74 -0.74 5.64
N ARG A 50 6.73 -0.07 5.08
CA ARG A 50 6.84 1.32 4.64
C ARG A 50 6.55 2.36 5.73
N CYS A 51 5.66 2.04 6.67
CA CYS A 51 5.23 2.99 7.70
C CYS A 51 5.95 2.78 9.03
N TYR A 52 6.44 1.57 9.29
CA TYR A 52 7.08 1.22 10.56
C TYR A 52 8.50 0.70 10.41
N LYS A 53 9.10 0.93 9.25
CA LYS A 53 10.50 0.57 8.95
C LYS A 53 10.81 -0.92 9.16
N GLY A 54 9.85 -1.78 8.82
CA GLY A 54 10.07 -3.21 8.82
C GLY A 54 11.19 -3.60 7.84
N ASN A 55 11.84 -4.71 8.11
CA ASN A 55 12.97 -5.19 7.29
C ASN A 55 12.54 -6.12 6.16
N ARG A 56 11.28 -6.55 6.17
CA ARG A 56 10.80 -7.54 5.22
C ARG A 56 10.09 -6.90 4.04
N PHE A 57 10.57 -7.17 2.84
CA PHE A 57 9.92 -6.78 1.60
C PHE A 57 8.52 -7.37 1.51
N SER A 58 7.57 -6.57 1.03
CA SER A 58 6.18 -6.99 0.82
C SER A 58 5.70 -6.53 -0.54
N GLU A 59 4.94 -7.38 -1.24
CA GLU A 59 4.49 -7.13 -2.62
C GLU A 59 3.09 -6.54 -2.70
N ASP A 60 2.28 -6.69 -1.65
CA ASP A 60 0.86 -6.37 -1.67
C ASP A 60 0.56 -4.99 -1.10
N ILE A 61 -0.59 -4.44 -1.49
CA ILE A 61 -1.16 -3.26 -0.85
C ILE A 61 -2.49 -3.67 -0.23
N ASP A 62 -2.61 -3.55 1.08
CA ASP A 62 -3.81 -3.89 1.85
C ASP A 62 -4.32 -2.66 2.59
N VAL A 63 -5.58 -2.30 2.37
CA VAL A 63 -6.20 -1.14 3.01
C VAL A 63 -7.62 -1.45 3.45
N TYR A 64 -8.08 -0.67 4.43
CA TYR A 64 -9.50 -0.58 4.78
C TYR A 64 -10.07 0.69 4.17
N LEU A 65 -11.21 0.58 3.51
CA LEU A 65 -11.90 1.68 2.85
C LEU A 65 -13.37 1.66 3.22
N ARG A 66 -14.01 2.81 3.11
CA ARG A 66 -15.48 2.86 3.03
C ARG A 66 -15.89 2.49 1.61
N ARG A 67 -16.99 1.76 1.48
CA ARG A 67 -17.49 1.38 0.16
C ARG A 67 -18.08 2.60 -0.55
N ASP A 68 -17.42 3.05 -1.57
CA ASP A 68 -17.84 4.15 -2.44
C ASP A 68 -17.45 3.80 -3.87
N LEU A 69 -18.42 3.30 -4.63
CA LEU A 69 -18.16 2.82 -5.99
C LEU A 69 -17.67 3.92 -6.93
N VAL A 70 -18.14 5.13 -6.75
CA VAL A 70 -17.71 6.27 -7.57
C VAL A 70 -16.22 6.54 -7.37
N LYS A 71 -15.79 6.59 -6.11
CA LYS A 71 -14.38 6.79 -5.77
C LYS A 71 -13.52 5.62 -6.20
N ILE A 72 -14.01 4.39 -6.02
CA ILE A 72 -13.27 3.19 -6.42
C ILE A 72 -13.03 3.20 -7.93
N ASN A 73 -14.05 3.50 -8.73
CA ASN A 73 -13.90 3.57 -10.17
C ASN A 73 -12.97 4.70 -10.59
N LYS A 74 -13.04 5.84 -9.91
CA LYS A 74 -12.13 6.96 -10.15
C LYS A 74 -10.67 6.59 -9.85
N PHE A 75 -10.45 5.87 -8.76
CA PHE A 75 -9.12 5.39 -8.37
C PHE A 75 -8.51 4.52 -9.48
N PHE A 76 -9.25 3.53 -9.98
CA PHE A 76 -8.76 2.67 -11.05
C PHE A 76 -8.56 3.44 -12.36
N GLU A 77 -9.44 4.37 -12.68
CA GLU A 77 -9.31 5.21 -13.87
C GLU A 77 -8.02 6.04 -13.84
N ILE A 78 -7.71 6.65 -12.68
CA ILE A 78 -6.48 7.42 -12.52
C ILE A 78 -5.24 6.52 -12.65
N LEU A 79 -5.29 5.31 -12.07
CA LEU A 79 -4.18 4.35 -12.19
C LEU A 79 -3.94 3.99 -13.66
N GLU A 80 -4.98 3.77 -14.44
CA GLU A 80 -4.84 3.49 -15.87
C GLU A 80 -4.20 4.67 -16.60
N LYS A 81 -4.60 5.89 -16.29
CA LYS A 81 -4.00 7.10 -16.87
C LYS A 81 -2.53 7.25 -16.52
N LYS A 82 -2.12 6.75 -15.35
CA LYS A 82 -0.72 6.76 -14.89
C LYS A 82 0.10 5.63 -15.51
N GLY A 83 -0.53 4.75 -16.30
CA GLY A 83 0.16 3.69 -17.02
C GLY A 83 0.06 2.31 -16.40
N LEU A 84 -0.74 2.11 -15.37
CA LEU A 84 -0.96 0.79 -14.80
C LEU A 84 -2.03 0.05 -15.57
N ARG A 85 -1.82 -1.25 -15.79
CA ARG A 85 -2.80 -2.14 -16.38
C ARG A 85 -3.53 -2.87 -15.26
N ILE A 86 -4.85 -2.87 -15.30
CA ILE A 86 -5.68 -3.49 -14.27
C ILE A 86 -6.16 -4.85 -14.78
N GLU A 87 -5.86 -5.91 -14.04
CA GLU A 87 -6.32 -7.25 -14.31
C GLU A 87 -7.04 -7.84 -13.10
N ARG A 88 -7.99 -8.73 -13.36
CA ARG A 88 -8.75 -9.44 -12.31
C ARG A 88 -9.39 -8.49 -11.29
N LYS A 89 -9.95 -7.38 -11.77
CA LYS A 89 -10.65 -6.46 -10.90
C LYS A 89 -11.97 -7.07 -10.48
N LYS A 90 -12.15 -7.27 -9.17
CA LYS A 90 -13.39 -7.78 -8.58
C LYS A 90 -13.86 -6.81 -7.50
N ILE A 91 -15.04 -6.23 -7.71
CA ILE A 91 -15.66 -5.35 -6.73
C ILE A 91 -16.88 -6.10 -6.16
N GLY A 92 -16.76 -6.51 -4.89
CA GLY A 92 -17.84 -7.21 -4.19
C GLY A 92 -18.53 -6.33 -3.17
N GLU A 93 -19.33 -6.96 -2.32
CA GLU A 93 -20.00 -6.26 -1.23
C GLU A 93 -19.03 -5.89 -0.10
N ASN A 94 -18.04 -6.73 0.15
CA ASN A 94 -17.16 -6.62 1.30
C ASN A 94 -15.73 -6.22 0.96
N SER A 95 -15.34 -6.28 -0.32
CA SER A 95 -13.96 -6.00 -0.70
C SER A 95 -13.81 -5.69 -2.17
N VAL A 96 -12.68 -5.09 -2.50
CA VAL A 96 -12.18 -4.93 -3.86
C VAL A 96 -10.85 -5.67 -3.95
N TYR A 97 -10.69 -6.42 -5.01
CA TYR A 97 -9.45 -7.12 -5.32
C TYR A 97 -9.04 -6.81 -6.75
N SER A 98 -7.75 -6.59 -6.96
CA SER A 98 -7.21 -6.45 -8.30
C SER A 98 -5.72 -6.78 -8.35
N ASN A 99 -5.25 -7.17 -9.53
CA ASN A 99 -3.83 -7.22 -9.86
C ASN A 99 -3.51 -5.99 -10.72
N LEU A 100 -2.52 -5.24 -10.29
CA LEU A 100 -2.09 -4.01 -10.95
C LEU A 100 -0.70 -4.23 -11.53
N PHE A 101 -0.57 -3.99 -12.82
CA PHE A 101 0.69 -4.19 -13.54
C PHE A 101 1.25 -2.85 -13.99
N PHE A 102 2.50 -2.62 -13.65
CA PHE A 102 3.29 -1.51 -14.18
C PHE A 102 4.52 -2.12 -14.85
N ASN A 103 4.60 -2.00 -16.19
CA ASN A 103 5.60 -2.71 -16.99
C ASN A 103 5.45 -4.23 -16.75
N ARG A 104 6.49 -4.89 -16.26
CA ARG A 104 6.49 -6.33 -15.96
C ARG A 104 6.23 -6.64 -14.49
N THR A 105 5.91 -5.62 -13.72
CA THR A 105 5.77 -5.73 -12.28
C THR A 105 4.30 -5.82 -11.90
N ALA A 106 3.98 -6.78 -11.04
CA ALA A 106 2.63 -6.97 -10.52
C ALA A 106 2.56 -6.56 -9.06
N VAL A 107 1.51 -5.83 -8.69
CA VAL A 107 1.18 -5.50 -7.31
C VAL A 107 -0.26 -5.93 -7.08
N ARG A 108 -0.48 -6.75 -6.06
CA ARG A 108 -1.84 -7.12 -5.65
C ARG A 108 -2.39 -6.01 -4.75
N PHE A 109 -3.56 -5.52 -5.11
CA PHE A 109 -4.28 -4.53 -4.32
C PHE A 109 -5.54 -5.16 -3.75
N GLU A 110 -5.72 -5.05 -2.44
CA GLU A 110 -6.93 -5.52 -1.77
C GLU A 110 -7.42 -4.45 -0.81
N ALA A 111 -8.68 -4.10 -0.95
CA ALA A 111 -9.35 -3.19 -0.03
C ALA A 111 -10.53 -3.90 0.60
N ILE A 112 -10.59 -3.91 1.92
CA ILE A 112 -11.71 -4.45 2.67
C ILE A 112 -12.60 -3.29 3.08
N PHE A 113 -13.92 -3.41 2.82
CA PHE A 113 -14.89 -2.38 3.19
C PHE A 113 -15.20 -2.51 4.68
N LYS A 114 -14.45 -1.76 5.47
CA LYS A 114 -14.58 -1.78 6.92
C LYS A 114 -14.27 -0.39 7.45
N ARG A 115 -15.12 0.09 8.35
CA ARG A 115 -14.84 1.33 9.05
C ARG A 115 -13.77 1.06 10.11
N THR A 116 -12.61 1.62 9.91
CA THR A 116 -11.44 1.41 10.77
C THR A 116 -10.78 2.75 11.02
N TYR A 117 -10.25 2.93 12.22
CA TYR A 117 -9.51 4.12 12.56
C TYR A 117 -8.01 3.81 12.53
N GLY A 118 -7.26 4.70 11.90
CA GLY A 118 -5.81 4.62 11.86
C GLY A 118 -5.17 5.83 12.49
N SER A 119 -3.88 5.72 12.77
CA SER A 119 -3.04 6.84 13.19
C SER A 119 -2.34 7.43 11.99
N LEU A 120 -2.08 8.74 12.03
CA LEU A 120 -1.25 9.38 11.01
C LEU A 120 0.17 8.84 11.08
N ARG A 121 0.69 8.38 9.95
CA ARG A 121 2.04 7.86 9.80
C ARG A 121 2.64 8.34 8.49
N GLU A 122 3.94 8.30 8.41
CA GLU A 122 4.65 8.61 7.19
C GLU A 122 5.02 7.32 6.46
N TYR A 123 4.53 7.19 5.24
CA TYR A 123 4.87 6.11 4.33
C TYR A 123 6.14 6.51 3.58
N GLU A 124 7.20 5.74 3.76
CA GLU A 124 8.47 5.99 3.07
C GLU A 124 8.38 5.52 1.63
N THR A 125 8.58 6.44 0.67
CA THR A 125 8.59 6.11 -0.75
C THR A 125 9.94 5.50 -1.15
N ALA A 126 9.97 4.85 -2.31
CA ALA A 126 11.19 4.27 -2.85
C ALA A 126 12.29 5.31 -3.04
N GLU A 127 11.93 6.53 -3.37
CA GLU A 127 12.88 7.62 -3.63
C GLU A 127 13.33 8.37 -2.38
N GLY A 128 12.83 8.00 -1.22
CA GLY A 128 13.22 8.61 0.05
C GLY A 128 12.37 9.80 0.48
N ASN A 129 11.23 10.00 -0.17
CA ASN A 129 10.22 10.97 0.24
C ASN A 129 9.21 10.31 1.17
N PHE A 130 8.25 11.09 1.67
CA PHE A 130 7.23 10.59 2.59
C PHE A 130 5.85 11.02 2.13
N ILE A 131 4.89 10.09 2.24
CA ILE A 131 3.47 10.35 2.04
C ILE A 131 2.80 10.18 3.39
N THR A 132 2.00 11.17 3.80
CA THR A 132 1.22 11.05 5.04
C THR A 132 0.02 10.15 4.78
N VAL A 133 -0.09 9.10 5.57
CA VAL A 133 -1.16 8.09 5.45
C VAL A 133 -1.79 7.83 6.81
N TYR A 134 -2.94 7.18 6.82
CA TYR A 134 -3.48 6.57 8.02
C TYR A 134 -3.10 5.10 8.04
N ALA A 135 -2.56 4.63 9.15
CA ALA A 135 -2.12 3.24 9.29
C ALA A 135 -2.64 2.65 10.60
N LEU A 136 -2.87 1.35 10.62
CA LEU A 136 -3.16 0.66 11.87
C LEU A 136 -1.98 0.82 12.82
N ILE A 137 -2.28 0.91 14.11
CA ILE A 137 -1.24 0.94 15.14
C ILE A 137 -0.53 -0.42 15.21
N PRO A 138 0.74 -0.46 15.67
CA PRO A 138 1.52 -1.70 15.69
C PRO A 138 0.84 -2.86 16.39
N GLU A 139 0.15 -2.62 17.49
CA GLU A 139 -0.56 -3.65 18.26
C GLU A 139 -1.63 -4.34 17.43
N GLU A 140 -2.40 -3.58 16.66
CA GLU A 140 -3.45 -4.13 15.79
C GLU A 140 -2.87 -4.90 14.61
N LEU A 141 -1.75 -4.44 14.06
CA LEU A 141 -1.04 -5.15 12.99
C LEU A 141 -0.54 -6.50 13.47
N ILE A 142 -0.06 -6.58 14.70
CA ILE A 142 0.39 -7.84 15.31
C ILE A 142 -0.79 -8.80 15.49
N VAL A 143 -1.92 -8.29 15.97
CA VAL A 143 -3.13 -9.10 16.15
C VAL A 143 -3.60 -9.68 14.82
N GLU A 144 -3.64 -8.91 13.76
CA GLU A 144 -4.02 -9.38 12.42
C GLU A 144 -3.09 -10.49 11.94
N LYS A 145 -1.78 -10.34 12.14
CA LYS A 145 -0.80 -11.31 11.70
C LYS A 145 -0.92 -12.63 12.46
N VAL A 146 -1.13 -12.56 13.77
CA VAL A 146 -1.35 -13.74 14.59
C VAL A 146 -2.63 -14.46 14.16
N ALA A 147 -3.71 -13.75 13.95
CA ALA A 147 -4.98 -14.31 13.47
C ALA A 147 -4.82 -15.06 12.14
N THR A 148 -3.99 -14.54 11.23
CA THR A 148 -3.68 -15.19 9.97
C THR A 148 -2.96 -16.53 10.17
N TYR A 149 -2.05 -16.62 11.14
CA TYR A 149 -1.34 -17.86 11.44
C TYR A 149 -2.20 -18.92 12.12
N LEU A 150 -3.26 -18.51 12.82
CA LEU A 150 -4.12 -19.44 13.56
C LEU A 150 -5.26 -20.02 12.70
N LYS A 151 -5.39 -19.58 11.48
CA LYS A 151 -6.41 -20.11 10.56
C LYS A 151 -5.98 -21.40 9.89
#